data_10f6275cbb017718fb6b935c298aaeb7
#
_entry.id   10f6275cbb017718fb6b935c298aaeb7
#
_cell.length_a   1.000
_cell.length_b   1.000
_cell.length_c   1.000
_cell.angle_alpha   90.00
_cell.angle_beta   90.00
_cell.angle_gamma   90.00
#
_symmetry.space_group_name_H-M   'P 1'
#
loop_
_entity.id
_entity.type
_entity.pdbx_description
1 polymer ?
#
loop_
_entity_poly.entity_id
_entity_poly.type
_entity_poly.pdbx_seq_one_letter_code
_entity_poly.pdbx_strand_id
1 'polypeptide(L)'
;MIKSRYAEALPILYEKNIFALRSSETVSQLPKHILPTRLHSIRAIHFTTRAVFTALSNSVFACPVPEWAFNTPASWITAWNLLESMKGLRELVVTLDAQWGYDLERTIPWLLEPMRNVSVEEFRVVVVCEEDLGDVVAGLGDVPFRFEVVRPVKQK
;
A
#
# COMPACT_ATOMS: atom_id res chain seq x y z
N MET A 1 -26.09 4.70 29.60
CA MET A 1 -25.71 3.31 29.27
C MET A 1 -25.18 3.12 27.85
N ILE A 2 -25.65 3.82 26.82
CA ILE A 2 -25.20 3.67 25.41
C ILE A 2 -23.75 4.14 25.20
N LYS A 3 -23.29 5.22 25.85
CA LYS A 3 -21.94 5.77 25.71
C LYS A 3 -20.82 4.80 26.18
N SER A 4 -21.09 3.96 27.18
CA SER A 4 -20.13 2.99 27.70
C SER A 4 -19.83 1.89 26.67
N ARG A 5 -20.85 1.29 26.08
CA ARG A 5 -20.70 0.21 25.08
C ARG A 5 -19.98 0.67 23.81
N TYR A 6 -20.21 1.91 23.38
CA TYR A 6 -19.52 2.48 22.24
C TYR A 6 -18.02 2.66 22.52
N ALA A 7 -17.66 3.16 23.70
CA ALA A 7 -16.26 3.32 24.10
C ALA A 7 -15.51 1.99 24.16
N GLU A 8 -16.17 0.90 24.58
CA GLU A 8 -15.59 -0.45 24.62
C GLU A 8 -15.42 -1.07 23.23
N ALA A 9 -16.33 -0.79 22.30
CA ALA A 9 -16.27 -1.32 20.94
C ALA A 9 -15.16 -0.70 20.07
N LEU A 10 -14.76 0.53 20.37
CA LEU A 10 -13.80 1.26 19.55
C LEU A 10 -12.38 0.65 19.50
N PRO A 11 -11.78 0.22 20.62
CA PRO A 11 -10.51 -0.49 20.58
C PRO A 11 -10.59 -1.77 19.74
N ILE A 12 -11.69 -2.52 19.87
CA ILE A 12 -11.91 -3.74 19.09
C ILE A 12 -11.93 -3.40 17.60
N LEU A 13 -12.64 -2.33 17.21
CA LEU A 13 -12.76 -1.94 15.81
C LEU A 13 -11.40 -1.55 15.19
N TYR A 14 -10.59 -0.75 15.89
CA TYR A 14 -9.36 -0.20 15.35
C TYR A 14 -8.11 -1.02 15.67
N GLU A 15 -8.08 -1.72 16.79
CA GLU A 15 -6.89 -2.44 17.25
C GLU A 15 -6.90 -3.93 16.91
N LYS A 16 -8.07 -4.52 16.65
CA LYS A 16 -8.22 -5.97 16.42
C LYS A 16 -8.56 -6.32 14.96
N ASN A 17 -8.89 -5.33 14.14
CA ASN A 17 -9.24 -5.55 12.75
C ASN A 17 -8.09 -5.17 11.81
N ILE A 18 -8.05 -5.85 10.67
CA ILE A 18 -7.18 -5.53 9.55
C ILE A 18 -7.93 -4.56 8.63
N PHE A 19 -7.35 -3.43 8.34
CA PHE A 19 -7.88 -2.46 7.39
C PHE A 19 -7.39 -2.80 5.98
N ALA A 20 -8.30 -3.30 5.13
CA ALA A 20 -7.99 -3.59 3.73
C ALA A 20 -8.25 -2.35 2.86
N LEU A 21 -7.19 -1.81 2.26
CA LEU A 21 -7.21 -0.60 1.43
C LEU A 21 -6.78 -0.95 0.00
N ARG A 22 -7.40 -0.35 -1.01
CA ARG A 22 -7.20 -0.74 -2.41
C ARG A 22 -6.52 0.30 -3.30
N SER A 23 -6.27 1.50 -2.80
CA SER A 23 -5.58 2.54 -3.56
C SER A 23 -4.87 3.53 -2.64
N SER A 24 -3.83 4.19 -3.13
CA SER A 24 -3.14 5.27 -2.40
C SER A 24 -4.09 6.45 -2.12
N GLU A 25 -5.06 6.68 -2.99
CA GLU A 25 -6.09 7.69 -2.76
C GLU A 25 -6.93 7.36 -1.53
N THR A 26 -7.37 6.10 -1.38
CA THR A 26 -8.11 5.66 -0.19
C THR A 26 -7.28 5.86 1.08
N VAL A 27 -5.99 5.54 1.07
CA VAL A 27 -5.08 5.76 2.20
C VAL A 27 -4.99 7.25 2.50
N SER A 28 -4.74 8.09 1.50
CA SER A 28 -4.58 9.54 1.67
C SER A 28 -5.83 10.25 2.20
N GLN A 29 -7.01 9.67 1.99
CA GLN A 29 -8.29 10.20 2.48
C GLN A 29 -8.63 9.77 3.93
N LEU A 30 -7.93 8.78 4.50
CA LEU A 30 -8.21 8.31 5.87
C LEU A 30 -8.33 9.45 6.91
N PRO A 31 -7.46 10.48 6.93
CA PRO A 31 -7.55 11.57 7.90
C PRO A 31 -8.82 12.42 7.77
N LYS A 32 -9.49 12.39 6.62
CA LYS A 32 -10.76 13.11 6.43
C LYS A 32 -11.95 12.35 7.00
N HIS A 33 -11.84 11.04 7.14
CA HIS A 33 -12.94 10.17 7.55
C HIS A 33 -12.76 9.57 8.94
N ILE A 34 -11.52 9.53 9.45
CA ILE A 34 -11.17 8.93 10.73
C ILE A 34 -10.49 9.98 11.61
N LEU A 35 -10.96 10.11 12.83
CA LEU A 35 -10.34 11.02 13.81
C LEU A 35 -8.86 10.66 14.03
N PRO A 36 -7.95 11.64 14.19
CA PRO A 36 -6.52 11.41 14.35
C PRO A 36 -6.19 10.41 15.47
N THR A 37 -6.87 10.51 16.61
CA THR A 37 -6.69 9.58 17.73
C THR A 37 -7.04 8.12 17.38
N ARG A 38 -8.03 7.93 16.49
CA ARG A 38 -8.45 6.62 16.00
C ARG A 38 -7.49 6.08 14.95
N LEU A 39 -6.99 6.96 14.09
CA LEU A 39 -6.00 6.61 13.08
C LEU A 39 -4.76 6.00 13.73
N HIS A 40 -4.28 6.58 14.84
CA HIS A 40 -3.15 6.03 15.61
C HIS A 40 -3.49 4.75 16.40
N SER A 41 -4.76 4.35 16.49
CA SER A 41 -5.18 3.09 17.10
C SER A 41 -5.19 1.91 16.11
N ILE A 42 -5.09 2.16 14.81
CA ILE A 42 -5.01 1.11 13.80
C ILE A 42 -3.70 0.33 13.97
N ARG A 43 -3.79 -1.01 14.04
CA ARG A 43 -2.66 -1.92 14.24
C ARG A 43 -2.23 -2.64 12.99
N ALA A 44 -3.16 -2.94 12.08
CA ALA A 44 -2.88 -3.72 10.88
C ALA A 44 -3.54 -3.12 9.64
N ILE A 45 -2.75 -2.96 8.59
CA ILE A 45 -3.20 -2.49 7.27
C ILE A 45 -2.71 -3.47 6.20
N HIS A 46 -3.64 -3.93 5.37
CA HIS A 46 -3.35 -4.62 4.12
C HIS A 46 -3.67 -3.69 2.96
N PHE A 47 -2.65 -3.21 2.30
CA PHE A 47 -2.75 -2.26 1.21
C PHE A 47 -2.48 -2.94 -0.12
N THR A 48 -3.53 -3.15 -0.92
CA THR A 48 -3.41 -3.75 -2.26
C THR A 48 -3.64 -2.68 -3.30
N THR A 49 -2.71 -2.53 -4.23
CA THR A 49 -2.84 -1.55 -5.31
C THR A 49 -2.24 -2.07 -6.60
N ARG A 50 -2.72 -1.54 -7.72
CA ARG A 50 -2.07 -1.77 -9.01
C ARG A 50 -0.88 -0.83 -9.13
N ALA A 51 0.24 -1.38 -9.61
CA ALA A 51 1.45 -0.60 -9.91
C ALA A 51 1.31 0.25 -11.19
N VAL A 52 0.13 0.87 -11.39
CA VAL A 52 -0.15 1.71 -12.57
C VAL A 52 -0.09 3.17 -12.16
N PHE A 53 0.89 3.89 -12.70
CA PHE A 53 1.00 5.33 -12.57
C PHE A 53 0.78 5.99 -13.92
N THR A 54 -0.30 6.73 -14.05
CA THR A 54 -0.65 7.42 -15.31
C THR A 54 0.36 8.46 -15.76
N ALA A 55 1.18 8.98 -14.84
CA ALA A 55 2.16 10.02 -15.15
C ALA A 55 3.47 9.50 -15.76
N LEU A 56 3.77 8.20 -15.66
CA LEU A 56 4.98 7.61 -16.25
C LEU A 56 4.72 7.05 -17.67
N SER A 57 3.47 6.92 -18.04
CA SER A 57 3.06 6.40 -19.34
C SER A 57 2.73 7.56 -20.28
N ASN A 58 3.72 8.03 -21.04
CA ASN A 58 3.48 8.79 -22.26
C ASN A 58 2.88 7.90 -23.38
N SER A 59 2.48 6.68 -23.07
CA SER A 59 1.90 5.75 -24.03
C SER A 59 0.41 6.00 -24.16
N VAL A 60 -0.01 6.28 -25.37
CA VAL A 60 -1.36 6.55 -25.88
C VAL A 60 -2.30 5.32 -25.78
N PHE A 61 -1.98 4.33 -24.98
CA PHE A 61 -2.88 3.20 -24.75
C PHE A 61 -3.92 3.59 -23.70
N ALA A 62 -4.99 4.21 -24.20
CA ALA A 62 -6.24 4.41 -23.46
C ALA A 62 -6.86 3.04 -23.12
N CYS A 63 -6.30 2.33 -22.16
CA CYS A 63 -7.05 1.31 -21.49
C CYS A 63 -8.10 2.01 -20.63
N PRO A 64 -9.40 1.71 -20.73
CA PRO A 64 -10.42 2.30 -19.87
C PRO A 64 -10.29 1.73 -18.47
N VAL A 65 -9.30 2.21 -17.74
CA VAL A 65 -9.13 1.88 -16.33
C VAL A 65 -10.01 2.87 -15.56
N PRO A 66 -10.88 2.40 -14.67
CA PRO A 66 -11.73 3.28 -13.87
C PRO A 66 -10.87 4.30 -13.10
N GLU A 67 -11.31 5.56 -13.01
CA GLU A 67 -10.56 6.64 -12.34
C GLU A 67 -10.12 6.30 -10.91
N TRP A 68 -10.88 5.46 -10.20
CA TRP A 68 -10.54 5.01 -8.85
C TRP A 68 -9.36 4.01 -8.78
N ALA A 69 -8.92 3.47 -9.92
CA ALA A 69 -7.80 2.53 -9.99
C ALA A 69 -6.45 3.23 -10.20
N PHE A 70 -6.43 4.55 -10.34
CA PHE A 70 -5.21 5.30 -10.57
C PHE A 70 -4.55 5.69 -9.26
N ASN A 71 -3.27 5.36 -9.14
CA ASN A 71 -2.39 6.00 -8.18
C ASN A 71 -1.73 7.19 -8.88
N THR A 72 -1.90 8.38 -8.37
CA THR A 72 -1.08 9.51 -8.80
C THR A 72 0.21 9.53 -7.98
N PRO A 73 1.33 10.05 -8.52
CA PRO A 73 2.55 10.22 -7.72
C PRO A 73 2.31 10.99 -6.42
N ALA A 74 1.45 12.02 -6.47
CA ALA A 74 1.12 12.82 -5.30
C ALA A 74 0.34 12.03 -4.24
N SER A 75 -0.69 11.26 -4.65
CA SER A 75 -1.45 10.42 -3.71
C SER A 75 -0.59 9.30 -3.12
N TRP A 76 0.34 8.75 -3.90
CA TRP A 76 1.30 7.75 -3.46
C TRP A 76 2.17 8.27 -2.32
N ILE A 77 2.85 9.39 -2.52
CA ILE A 77 3.71 10.00 -1.50
C ILE A 77 2.90 10.42 -0.27
N THR A 78 1.71 11.00 -0.48
CA THR A 78 0.83 11.40 0.64
C THR A 78 0.41 10.18 1.47
N ALA A 79 0.08 9.06 0.83
CA ALA A 79 -0.28 7.82 1.51
C ALA A 79 0.88 7.30 2.38
N TRP A 80 2.11 7.31 1.86
CA TRP A 80 3.29 6.85 2.60
C TRP A 80 3.65 7.76 3.77
N ASN A 81 3.58 9.08 3.59
CA ASN A 81 3.77 10.04 4.70
C ASN A 81 2.75 9.82 5.82
N LEU A 82 1.50 9.47 5.46
CA LEU A 82 0.48 9.14 6.44
C LEU A 82 0.82 7.84 7.18
N LEU A 83 1.15 6.76 6.47
CA LEU A 83 1.51 5.46 7.07
C LEU A 83 2.73 5.59 8.00
N GLU A 84 3.74 6.34 7.62
CA GLU A 84 4.89 6.68 8.46
C GLU A 84 4.47 7.39 9.76
N SER A 85 3.48 8.27 9.70
CA SER A 85 2.97 9.01 10.86
C SER A 85 2.13 8.16 11.84
N MET A 86 1.68 6.97 11.43
CA MET A 86 0.78 6.12 12.19
C MET A 86 1.51 5.31 13.27
N LYS A 87 1.80 5.95 14.41
CA LYS A 87 2.58 5.38 15.53
C LYS A 87 2.01 4.08 16.11
N GLY A 88 0.75 3.78 15.87
CA GLY A 88 0.09 2.57 16.35
C GLY A 88 0.22 1.37 15.42
N LEU A 89 0.63 1.60 14.17
CA LEU A 89 0.72 0.56 13.15
C LEU A 89 1.82 -0.46 13.51
N ARG A 90 1.48 -1.74 13.48
CA ARG A 90 2.40 -2.85 13.78
C ARG A 90 2.58 -3.79 12.63
N GLU A 91 1.52 -3.99 11.84
CA GLU A 91 1.52 -4.85 10.67
C GLU A 91 1.14 -4.05 9.43
N LEU A 92 1.99 -4.11 8.41
CA LEU A 92 1.75 -3.52 7.10
C LEU A 92 2.08 -4.53 6.01
N VAL A 93 1.06 -4.97 5.28
CA VAL A 93 1.21 -5.80 4.10
C VAL A 93 0.84 -4.98 2.88
N VAL A 94 1.78 -4.84 1.96
CA VAL A 94 1.58 -4.11 0.70
C VAL A 94 1.63 -5.09 -0.46
N THR A 95 0.57 -5.14 -1.24
CA THR A 95 0.51 -5.95 -2.46
C THR A 95 0.48 -5.05 -3.68
N LEU A 96 1.52 -5.11 -4.49
CA LEU A 96 1.65 -4.41 -5.76
C LEU A 96 1.30 -5.35 -6.90
N ASP A 97 0.14 -5.14 -7.53
CA ASP A 97 -0.25 -5.88 -8.73
C ASP A 97 0.39 -5.21 -9.95
N ALA A 98 1.39 -5.88 -10.51
CA ALA A 98 2.22 -5.39 -11.61
C ALA A 98 2.05 -6.22 -12.91
N GLN A 99 0.87 -6.83 -13.13
CA GLN A 99 0.62 -7.77 -14.24
C GLN A 99 0.57 -7.12 -15.63
N TRP A 100 0.69 -5.80 -15.77
CA TRP A 100 0.30 -5.08 -16.99
C TRP A 100 1.47 -4.42 -17.74
N GLY A 101 2.56 -5.15 -17.97
CA GLY A 101 3.52 -4.81 -19.04
C GLY A 101 4.23 -3.46 -18.93
N TYR A 102 4.52 -3.00 -17.73
CA TYR A 102 5.33 -1.81 -17.48
C TYR A 102 6.80 -2.20 -17.32
N ASP A 103 7.70 -1.24 -17.58
CA ASP A 103 9.11 -1.35 -17.22
C ASP A 103 9.24 -1.47 -15.68
N LEU A 104 9.13 -2.70 -15.19
CA LEU A 104 9.12 -2.99 -13.75
C LEU A 104 10.48 -2.71 -13.12
N GLU A 105 11.57 -2.95 -13.83
CA GLU A 105 12.91 -2.68 -13.35
C GLU A 105 13.08 -1.21 -12.95
N ARG A 106 12.46 -0.31 -13.69
CA ARG A 106 12.50 1.13 -13.43
C ARG A 106 11.42 1.60 -12.46
N THR A 107 10.25 0.98 -12.52
CA THR A 107 9.07 1.41 -11.76
C THR A 107 9.11 0.93 -10.31
N ILE A 108 9.53 -0.31 -10.06
CA ILE A 108 9.53 -0.89 -8.72
C ILE A 108 10.45 -0.12 -7.74
N PRO A 109 11.71 0.21 -8.07
CA PRO A 109 12.55 1.00 -7.17
C PRO A 109 11.91 2.33 -6.75
N TRP A 110 11.28 3.03 -7.71
CA TRP A 110 10.59 4.29 -7.44
C TRP A 110 9.38 4.10 -6.50
N LEU A 111 8.62 3.02 -6.67
CA LEU A 111 7.49 2.68 -5.81
C LEU A 111 7.92 2.38 -4.38
N LEU A 112 9.03 1.71 -4.22
CA LEU A 112 9.53 1.25 -2.92
C LEU A 112 10.26 2.36 -2.14
N GLU A 113 10.72 3.42 -2.81
CA GLU A 113 11.50 4.47 -2.17
C GLU A 113 10.79 5.13 -0.97
N PRO A 114 9.51 5.57 -1.06
CA PRO A 114 8.82 6.14 0.09
C PRO A 114 8.59 5.14 1.23
N MET A 115 8.60 3.83 0.93
CA MET A 115 8.37 2.78 1.93
C MET A 115 9.54 2.63 2.91
N ARG A 116 10.74 3.08 2.52
CA ARG A 116 11.96 2.98 3.34
C ARG A 116 11.86 3.73 4.67
N ASN A 117 11.01 4.75 4.73
CA ASN A 117 10.84 5.57 5.93
C ASN A 117 9.84 4.98 6.93
N VAL A 118 9.06 3.97 6.52
CA VAL A 118 8.05 3.37 7.37
C VAL A 118 8.69 2.30 8.26
N SER A 119 8.53 2.46 9.58
CA SER A 119 9.05 1.53 10.57
C SER A 119 7.91 0.89 11.34
N VAL A 120 7.64 -0.38 11.06
CA VAL A 120 6.62 -1.21 11.73
C VAL A 120 7.19 -2.59 12.08
N GLU A 121 6.60 -3.28 13.05
CA GLU A 121 7.10 -4.57 13.55
C GLU A 121 7.10 -5.65 12.45
N GLU A 122 6.02 -5.70 11.68
CA GLU A 122 5.86 -6.63 10.56
C GLU A 122 5.56 -5.85 9.28
N PHE A 123 6.58 -5.68 8.44
CA PHE A 123 6.44 -5.02 7.16
C PHE A 123 6.77 -5.97 6.01
N ARG A 124 5.79 -6.20 5.14
CA ARG A 124 5.92 -7.09 3.99
C ARG A 124 5.43 -6.40 2.72
N VAL A 125 6.23 -6.50 1.66
CA VAL A 125 5.88 -6.01 0.32
C VAL A 125 5.85 -7.21 -0.63
N VAL A 126 4.70 -7.44 -1.24
CA VAL A 126 4.45 -8.51 -2.20
C VAL A 126 4.23 -7.91 -3.57
N VAL A 127 5.06 -8.27 -4.54
CA VAL A 127 4.87 -7.87 -5.94
C VAL A 127 4.33 -9.06 -6.73
N VAL A 128 3.16 -8.86 -7.34
CA VAL A 128 2.52 -9.87 -8.19
C VAL A 128 2.83 -9.55 -9.64
N CYS A 129 3.75 -10.31 -10.27
CA CYS A 129 4.15 -10.14 -11.67
C CYS A 129 4.57 -11.46 -12.31
N GLU A 130 4.60 -11.50 -13.65
CA GLU A 130 5.11 -12.65 -14.42
C GLU A 130 6.64 -12.59 -14.62
N GLU A 131 7.23 -11.39 -14.51
CA GLU A 131 8.63 -11.13 -14.74
C GLU A 131 9.53 -11.58 -13.58
N ASP A 132 10.77 -11.89 -13.90
CA ASP A 132 11.81 -12.11 -12.89
C ASP A 132 12.37 -10.76 -12.43
N LEU A 133 12.26 -10.48 -11.16
CA LEU A 133 12.74 -9.25 -10.54
C LEU A 133 14.04 -9.46 -9.75
N GLY A 134 14.81 -10.53 -10.05
CA GLY A 134 16.02 -10.87 -9.32
C GLY A 134 17.02 -9.72 -9.22
N ASP A 135 17.29 -9.03 -10.33
CA ASP A 135 18.20 -7.88 -10.37
C ASP A 135 17.66 -6.67 -9.61
N VAL A 136 16.35 -6.43 -9.69
CA VAL A 136 15.68 -5.37 -8.91
C VAL A 136 15.81 -5.65 -7.42
N VAL A 137 15.54 -6.88 -6.99
CA VAL A 137 15.66 -7.29 -5.59
C VAL A 137 17.10 -7.14 -5.10
N ALA A 138 18.08 -7.58 -5.90
CA ALA A 138 19.51 -7.43 -5.57
C ALA A 138 19.91 -5.95 -5.42
N GLY A 139 19.31 -5.05 -6.21
CA GLY A 139 19.57 -3.61 -6.17
C GLY A 139 18.90 -2.85 -5.02
N LEU A 140 17.93 -3.44 -4.31
CA LEU A 140 17.21 -2.76 -3.23
C LEU A 140 18.09 -2.43 -2.01
N GLY A 141 19.15 -3.20 -1.78
CA GLY A 141 20.00 -3.04 -0.61
C GLY A 141 19.25 -3.33 0.70
N ASP A 142 19.63 -2.63 1.77
CA ASP A 142 18.97 -2.76 3.07
C ASP A 142 17.64 -2.00 3.09
N VAL A 143 16.55 -2.73 3.27
CA VAL A 143 15.18 -2.20 3.32
C VAL A 143 14.47 -2.64 4.59
N PRO A 144 13.58 -1.80 5.18
CA PRO A 144 12.90 -2.12 6.43
C PRO A 144 11.74 -3.12 6.27
N PHE A 145 11.59 -3.75 5.10
CA PHE A 145 10.51 -4.67 4.80
C PHE A 145 11.00 -5.97 4.18
N ARG A 146 10.21 -7.02 4.38
CA ARG A 146 10.40 -8.29 3.69
C ARG A 146 9.78 -8.20 2.30
N PHE A 147 10.60 -8.41 1.27
CA PHE A 147 10.18 -8.35 -0.13
C PHE A 147 9.92 -9.75 -0.69
N GLU A 148 8.78 -9.93 -1.34
CA GLU A 148 8.36 -11.20 -1.95
C GLU A 148 7.86 -10.95 -3.37
N VAL A 149 8.24 -11.81 -4.32
CA VAL A 149 7.70 -11.82 -5.69
C VAL A 149 6.82 -13.04 -5.86
N VAL A 150 5.59 -12.85 -6.29
CA VAL A 150 4.60 -13.90 -6.47
C VAL A 150 4.12 -13.91 -7.92
N ARG A 151 4.11 -15.08 -8.55
CA ARG A 151 3.54 -15.22 -9.89
C ARG A 151 2.01 -15.26 -9.83
N PRO A 152 1.32 -14.54 -10.74
CA PRO A 152 -0.14 -14.58 -10.78
C PRO A 152 -0.64 -15.98 -11.07
N VAL A 153 -1.68 -16.40 -10.35
CA VAL A 153 -2.35 -17.68 -10.63
C VAL A 153 -3.16 -17.52 -11.93
N LYS A 154 -2.79 -18.27 -12.98
CA LYS A 154 -3.57 -18.29 -14.23
C LYS A 154 -4.95 -18.85 -13.91
N GLN A 155 -5.95 -18.00 -13.93
CA GLN A 155 -7.34 -18.47 -13.90
C GLN A 155 -7.63 -19.22 -15.22
N LYS A 156 -8.01 -20.49 -15.09
CA LYS A 156 -8.44 -21.33 -16.23
C LYS A 156 -9.86 -20.98 -16.62
#